data_3b0bf4dde5be32eb144256b095b99d22
#
_entry.id   3b0bf4dde5be32eb144256b095b99d22
#
_cell.length_a   1.000
_cell.length_b   1.000
_cell.length_c   1.000
_cell.angle_alpha   90.00
_cell.angle_beta   90.00
_cell.angle_gamma   90.00
#
_symmetry.space_group_name_H-M   'P 1'
#
loop_
_entity.id
_entity.type
_entity.pdbx_description
1 polymer ?
#
loop_
_entity_poly.entity_id
_entity_poly.type
_entity_poly.pdbx_seq_one_letter_code
_entity_poly.pdbx_strand_id
1 'polypeptide(L)'
;MTKVVIQDRDLELLEKYAKSQTYEVCAMLIGHQNYNFYKNRNGICDTIQHIFFTENADKSPVHFTISKEQLLEGYKLAANLDLDVIGIFHSHPNNKAYPSVTDERFMKTNPGIWIIYSGT
;
A
#
# COMPACT_ATOMS: atom_id res chain seq x y z
N MET A 1 -4.05 -16.06 9.97
CA MET A 1 -3.65 -15.48 8.67
C MET A 1 -4.65 -14.42 8.27
N THR A 2 -4.16 -13.25 7.94
CA THR A 2 -4.99 -12.13 7.51
C THR A 2 -5.37 -12.30 6.05
N LYS A 3 -6.66 -12.19 5.74
CA LYS A 3 -7.12 -12.10 4.36
C LYS A 3 -7.17 -10.64 3.97
N VAL A 4 -6.72 -10.35 2.75
CA VAL A 4 -6.78 -9.01 2.18
C VAL A 4 -7.67 -9.04 0.95
N VAL A 5 -8.62 -8.12 0.91
CA VAL A 5 -9.53 -7.98 -0.23
C VAL A 5 -9.23 -6.66 -0.93
N ILE A 6 -8.99 -6.74 -2.22
CA ILE A 6 -8.77 -5.56 -3.07
C ILE A 6 -9.56 -5.76 -4.36
N GLN A 7 -10.15 -4.71 -4.89
CA GLN A 7 -10.86 -4.76 -6.17
C GLN A 7 -9.86 -4.91 -7.32
N ASP A 8 -10.25 -5.66 -8.34
CA ASP A 8 -9.40 -5.86 -9.52
C ASP A 8 -8.98 -4.54 -10.15
N ARG A 9 -9.91 -3.57 -10.22
CA ARG A 9 -9.62 -2.25 -10.77
C ARG A 9 -8.47 -1.55 -10.02
N ASP A 10 -8.47 -1.62 -8.69
CA ASP A 10 -7.43 -0.99 -7.87
C ASP A 10 -6.10 -1.71 -8.05
N LEU A 11 -6.12 -3.04 -8.13
CA LEU A 11 -4.92 -3.82 -8.37
C LEU A 11 -4.30 -3.49 -9.73
N GLU A 12 -5.13 -3.36 -10.77
CA GLU A 12 -4.68 -2.97 -12.10
C GLU A 12 -4.07 -1.56 -12.11
N LEU A 13 -4.65 -0.62 -11.36
CA LEU A 13 -4.12 0.72 -11.23
C LEU A 13 -2.75 0.74 -10.55
N LEU A 14 -2.58 -0.05 -9.49
CA LEU A 14 -1.30 -0.19 -8.81
C LEU A 14 -0.24 -0.76 -9.76
N GLU A 15 -0.58 -1.79 -10.51
CA GLU A 15 0.33 -2.39 -11.49
C GLU A 15 0.72 -1.40 -12.59
N LYS A 16 -0.25 -0.67 -13.10
CA LYS A 16 -0.01 0.35 -14.13
C LYS A 16 0.92 1.45 -13.61
N TYR A 17 0.70 1.88 -12.37
CA TYR A 17 1.56 2.89 -11.74
C TYR A 17 2.98 2.36 -11.56
N ALA A 18 3.12 1.11 -11.10
CA ALA A 18 4.43 0.48 -10.92
C ALA A 18 5.22 0.42 -12.22
N LYS A 19 4.55 0.13 -13.34
CA LYS A 19 5.17 0.05 -14.66
C LYS A 19 5.50 1.41 -15.27
N SER A 20 4.94 2.50 -14.74
CA SER A 20 5.07 3.83 -15.33
C SER A 20 6.43 4.48 -15.08
N GLN A 21 7.19 3.98 -14.11
CA GLN A 21 8.44 4.62 -13.68
C GLN A 21 9.57 3.60 -13.57
N THR A 22 10.81 4.10 -13.74
CA THR A 22 12.03 3.29 -13.55
C THR A 22 12.53 3.31 -12.12
N TYR A 23 11.93 4.11 -11.26
CA TYR A 23 12.22 4.16 -9.83
C TYR A 23 11.06 3.54 -9.04
N GLU A 24 11.29 3.27 -7.76
CA GLU A 24 10.23 2.73 -6.89
C GLU A 24 9.09 3.73 -6.79
N VAL A 25 7.87 3.25 -6.99
CA VAL A 25 6.66 4.03 -6.75
C VAL A 25 6.02 3.55 -5.46
N CYS A 26 5.19 4.39 -4.85
CA CYS A 26 4.54 4.07 -3.59
C CYS A 26 3.13 4.64 -3.54
N ALA A 27 2.30 4.05 -2.69
CA ALA A 27 0.92 4.47 -2.49
C ALA A 27 0.47 4.06 -1.09
N MET A 28 -0.52 4.77 -0.58
CA MET A 28 -1.15 4.44 0.70
C MET A 28 -2.42 3.66 0.42
N LEU A 29 -2.59 2.55 1.14
CA LEU A 29 -3.75 1.68 1.02
C LEU A 29 -4.75 2.07 2.11
N ILE A 30 -5.95 2.43 1.69
CA ILE A 30 -7.00 2.96 2.57
C ILE A 30 -8.18 2.00 2.58
N GLY A 31 -8.69 1.69 3.75
CA GLY A 31 -9.80 0.76 3.88
C GLY A 31 -10.15 0.46 5.33
N HIS A 32 -10.68 -0.74 5.56
CA HIS A 32 -11.03 -1.24 6.89
C HIS A 32 -10.15 -2.43 7.27
N GLN A 33 -9.61 -2.39 8.48
CA GLN A 33 -8.96 -3.55 9.08
C GLN A 33 -10.00 -4.39 9.80
N ASN A 34 -9.82 -5.71 9.76
CA ASN A 34 -10.65 -6.67 10.48
C ASN A 34 -12.15 -6.51 10.19
N TYR A 35 -12.48 -6.18 8.94
CA TYR A 35 -13.85 -6.06 8.50
C TYR A 35 -14.49 -7.43 8.38
N ASN A 36 -15.67 -7.61 8.96
CA ASN A 36 -16.39 -8.89 8.93
C ASN A 36 -17.55 -8.81 7.92
N PHE A 37 -17.33 -9.34 6.72
CA PHE A 37 -18.35 -9.36 5.66
C PHE A 37 -19.56 -10.23 6.02
N TYR A 38 -19.35 -11.29 6.78
CA TYR A 38 -20.36 -12.33 6.94
C TYR A 38 -20.96 -12.36 8.33
N LYS A 39 -20.71 -11.39 9.16
CA LYS A 39 -21.22 -11.20 10.52
C LYS A 39 -21.08 -12.41 11.47
N ASN A 40 -21.34 -13.62 10.99
CA ASN A 40 -21.39 -14.83 11.79
C ASN A 40 -20.42 -15.93 11.34
N ARG A 41 -19.43 -15.59 10.49
CA ARG A 41 -18.48 -16.57 9.94
C ARG A 41 -17.06 -16.04 10.02
N ASN A 42 -16.10 -16.90 9.67
CA ASN A 42 -14.68 -16.52 9.60
C ASN A 42 -14.41 -15.64 8.37
N GLY A 43 -15.19 -14.58 8.23
CA GLY A 43 -15.09 -13.65 7.13
C GLY A 43 -14.33 -12.37 7.46
N ILE A 44 -13.54 -12.38 8.53
CA ILE A 44 -12.74 -11.22 8.93
C ILE A 44 -11.60 -11.05 7.96
N CYS A 45 -11.51 -9.85 7.38
CA CYS A 45 -10.46 -9.53 6.43
C CYS A 45 -10.13 -8.04 6.47
N ASP A 46 -8.97 -7.70 5.91
CA ASP A 46 -8.62 -6.30 5.66
C ASP A 46 -9.09 -5.97 4.25
N THR A 47 -9.86 -4.88 4.13
CA THR A 47 -10.48 -4.48 2.87
C THR A 47 -9.86 -3.21 2.37
N ILE A 48 -9.20 -3.26 1.21
CA ILE A 48 -8.66 -2.06 0.57
C ILE A 48 -9.77 -1.48 -0.32
N GLN A 49 -10.20 -0.26 -0.02
CA GLN A 49 -11.32 0.39 -0.70
C GLN A 49 -10.89 1.60 -1.50
N HIS A 50 -9.74 2.18 -1.20
CA HIS A 50 -9.24 3.36 -1.89
C HIS A 50 -7.73 3.36 -1.90
N ILE A 51 -7.15 3.84 -3.00
CA ILE A 51 -5.71 3.97 -3.16
C ILE A 51 -5.36 5.45 -3.22
N PHE A 52 -4.48 5.91 -2.35
CA PHE A 52 -3.93 7.24 -2.42
C PHE A 52 -2.52 7.16 -3.01
N PHE A 53 -2.40 7.48 -4.28
CA PHE A 53 -1.11 7.45 -4.97
C PHE A 53 -0.22 8.57 -4.46
N THR A 54 1.01 8.24 -4.11
CA THR A 54 2.00 9.20 -3.63
C THR A 54 3.18 9.26 -4.59
N GLU A 55 4.02 10.27 -4.43
CA GLU A 55 5.27 10.34 -5.15
C GLU A 55 6.39 9.79 -4.30
N ASN A 56 7.35 9.13 -4.94
CA ASN A 56 8.60 8.79 -4.27
C ASN A 56 9.48 10.04 -4.25
N ALA A 57 9.62 10.65 -3.08
CA ALA A 57 10.39 11.88 -2.93
C ALA A 57 11.87 11.68 -3.30
N ASP A 58 12.38 10.47 -3.14
CA ASP A 58 13.79 10.16 -3.47
C ASP A 58 13.99 9.81 -4.94
N LYS A 59 12.93 9.43 -5.65
CA LYS A 59 13.00 8.97 -7.04
C LYS A 59 14.12 7.95 -7.27
N SER A 60 14.25 7.01 -6.32
CA SER A 60 15.29 6.00 -6.34
C SER A 60 14.76 4.66 -6.84
N PRO A 61 15.53 3.91 -7.64
CA PRO A 61 15.13 2.56 -8.07
C PRO A 61 15.27 1.50 -6.97
N VAL A 62 15.83 1.84 -5.82
CA VAL A 62 16.12 0.87 -4.74
C VAL A 62 15.52 1.23 -3.39
N HIS A 63 14.94 2.39 -3.23
CA HIS A 63 14.20 2.77 -2.02
C HIS A 63 13.17 3.86 -2.32
N PHE A 64 12.28 4.11 -1.36
CA PHE A 64 11.26 5.13 -1.51
C PHE A 64 11.10 5.92 -0.22
N THR A 65 10.61 7.16 -0.36
CA THR A 65 10.22 8.02 0.75
C THR A 65 8.91 8.70 0.39
N ILE A 66 7.94 8.64 1.29
CA ILE A 66 6.69 9.40 1.17
C ILE A 66 6.87 10.68 1.98
N SER A 67 6.64 11.83 1.38
CA SER A 67 6.80 13.12 2.07
C SER A 67 5.79 13.24 3.22
N LYS A 68 6.13 14.07 4.23
CA LYS A 68 5.22 14.33 5.35
C LYS A 68 3.90 14.94 4.88
N GLU A 69 3.96 15.80 3.88
CA GLU A 69 2.78 16.44 3.29
C GLU A 69 1.84 15.40 2.69
N GLN A 70 2.37 14.47 1.92
CA GLN A 70 1.56 13.42 1.31
C GLN A 70 1.03 12.42 2.33
N LEU A 71 1.83 12.07 3.33
CA LEU A 71 1.35 11.24 4.43
C LEU A 71 0.14 11.88 5.10
N LEU A 72 0.25 13.16 5.42
CA LEU A 72 -0.85 13.90 6.05
C LEU A 72 -2.09 13.94 5.16
N GLU A 73 -1.92 14.20 3.87
CA GLU A 73 -3.04 14.19 2.92
C GLU A 73 -3.73 12.82 2.87
N GLY A 74 -2.96 11.75 2.85
CA GLY A 74 -3.51 10.40 2.84
C GLY A 74 -4.31 10.08 4.10
N TYR A 75 -3.80 10.46 5.26
CA TYR A 75 -4.53 10.26 6.52
C TYR A 75 -5.79 11.12 6.59
N LYS A 76 -5.75 12.36 6.10
CA LYS A 76 -6.92 13.22 6.03
C LYS A 76 -7.98 12.65 5.09
N LEU A 77 -7.56 12.15 3.94
CA LEU A 77 -8.47 11.52 2.98
C LEU A 77 -9.16 10.32 3.61
N ALA A 78 -8.40 9.46 4.28
CA ALA A 78 -8.96 8.29 4.96
C ALA A 78 -10.01 8.73 5.99
N ALA A 79 -9.69 9.70 6.83
CA ALA A 79 -10.62 10.21 7.83
C ALA A 79 -11.90 10.77 7.18
N ASN A 80 -11.78 11.51 6.08
CA ASN A 80 -12.94 12.06 5.37
C ASN A 80 -13.81 10.96 4.75
N LEU A 81 -13.24 9.82 4.42
CA LEU A 81 -13.98 8.67 3.89
C LEU A 81 -14.49 7.73 4.99
N ASP A 82 -14.24 8.07 6.25
CA ASP A 82 -14.52 7.21 7.40
C ASP A 82 -13.81 5.87 7.29
N LEU A 83 -12.57 5.91 6.83
CA LEU A 83 -11.70 4.76 6.64
C LEU A 83 -10.37 5.01 7.36
N ASP A 84 -9.49 4.02 7.32
CA ASP A 84 -8.15 4.09 7.89
C ASP A 84 -7.08 3.85 6.83
N VAL A 85 -5.88 4.37 7.06
CA VAL A 85 -4.71 3.96 6.30
C VAL A 85 -4.27 2.61 6.87
N ILE A 86 -4.42 1.56 6.07
CA ILE A 86 -4.19 0.18 6.53
C ILE A 86 -2.95 -0.47 5.95
N GLY A 87 -2.26 0.20 5.05
CA GLY A 87 -1.06 -0.36 4.47
C GLY A 87 -0.37 0.53 3.46
N ILE A 88 0.68 -0.01 2.90
CA ILE A 88 1.55 0.66 1.93
C ILE A 88 1.77 -0.26 0.74
N PHE A 89 1.77 0.31 -0.45
CA PHE A 89 2.20 -0.34 -1.67
C PHE A 89 3.51 0.30 -2.14
N HIS A 90 4.44 -0.52 -2.61
CA HIS A 90 5.57 0.00 -3.37
C HIS A 90 6.05 -1.02 -4.40
N SER A 91 6.81 -0.54 -5.38
CA SER A 91 7.35 -1.37 -6.45
C SER A 91 8.86 -1.56 -6.29
N HIS A 92 9.34 -2.71 -6.78
CA HIS A 92 10.76 -3.00 -6.96
C HIS A 92 11.00 -3.13 -8.46
N PRO A 93 11.45 -2.07 -9.17
CA PRO A 93 11.61 -2.13 -10.63
C PRO A 93 12.60 -3.20 -11.08
N ASN A 94 13.66 -3.41 -10.31
CA ASN A 94 14.78 -4.27 -10.69
C ASN A 94 15.05 -5.41 -9.71
N ASN A 95 14.18 -5.63 -8.73
CA ASN A 95 14.35 -6.65 -7.71
C ASN A 95 13.11 -7.49 -7.55
N LYS A 96 13.27 -8.64 -6.88
CA LYS A 96 12.15 -9.52 -6.57
C LYS A 96 11.20 -8.89 -5.55
N ALA A 97 9.97 -9.39 -5.51
CA ALA A 97 8.89 -8.83 -4.69
C ALA A 97 8.94 -9.31 -3.23
N TYR A 98 10.06 -9.10 -2.54
CA TYR A 98 10.09 -9.29 -1.10
C TYR A 98 10.86 -8.16 -0.43
N PRO A 99 10.61 -7.94 0.89
CA PRO A 99 11.11 -6.76 1.57
C PRO A 99 12.62 -6.65 1.53
N SER A 100 13.11 -5.45 1.25
CA SER A 100 14.51 -5.10 1.47
C SER A 100 14.76 -4.89 2.97
N VAL A 101 16.02 -4.72 3.37
CA VAL A 101 16.37 -4.40 4.75
C VAL A 101 15.71 -3.08 5.18
N THR A 102 15.69 -2.09 4.29
CA THR A 102 15.02 -0.81 4.54
C THR A 102 13.51 -1.00 4.70
N ASP A 103 12.88 -1.80 3.84
CA ASP A 103 11.46 -2.13 3.93
C ASP A 103 11.12 -2.76 5.28
N GLU A 104 11.94 -3.72 5.73
CA GLU A 104 11.72 -4.40 7.00
C GLU A 104 11.75 -3.44 8.19
N ARG A 105 12.62 -2.42 8.14
CA ARG A 105 12.66 -1.38 9.17
C ARG A 105 11.38 -0.58 9.21
N PHE A 106 10.85 -0.19 8.05
CA PHE A 106 9.58 0.53 7.95
C PHE A 106 8.42 -0.33 8.42
N MET A 107 8.41 -1.60 8.08
CA MET A 107 7.36 -2.53 8.50
C MET A 107 7.25 -2.65 10.01
N LYS A 108 8.38 -2.57 10.72
CA LYS A 108 8.39 -2.64 12.18
C LYS A 108 7.73 -1.42 12.83
N THR A 109 7.90 -0.25 12.25
CA THR A 109 7.33 1.00 12.78
C THR A 109 5.98 1.34 12.17
N ASN A 110 5.64 0.73 11.04
CA ASN A 110 4.39 0.95 10.34
C ASN A 110 3.72 -0.40 10.05
N PRO A 111 3.21 -1.08 11.08
CA PRO A 111 2.56 -2.37 10.90
C PRO A 111 1.29 -2.21 10.06
N GLY A 112 0.97 -3.24 9.30
CA GLY A 112 -0.18 -3.24 8.43
C GLY A 112 0.09 -4.10 7.21
N ILE A 113 -0.65 -3.82 6.14
CA ILE A 113 -0.50 -4.55 4.88
C ILE A 113 0.61 -3.90 4.06
N TRP A 114 1.50 -4.73 3.53
CA TRP A 114 2.52 -4.28 2.60
C TRP A 114 2.37 -5.06 1.31
N ILE A 115 2.13 -4.35 0.22
CA ILE A 115 2.06 -4.95 -1.12
C ILE A 115 3.30 -4.49 -1.88
N ILE A 116 4.08 -5.46 -2.34
CA ILE A 116 5.30 -5.20 -3.12
C ILE A 116 5.10 -5.78 -4.52
N TYR A 117 5.29 -4.96 -5.52
CA TYR A 117 5.21 -5.38 -6.92
C TYR A 117 6.60 -5.44 -7.52
N SER A 118 6.92 -6.56 -8.16
CA SER A 118 8.20 -6.74 -8.86
C SER A 118 8.03 -6.50 -10.36
N GLY A 119 8.92 -5.69 -10.93
CA GLY A 119 8.99 -5.47 -12.37
C GLY A 119 9.79 -6.53 -13.11
N THR A 120 10.31 -7.53 -12.40
CA THR A 120 11.14 -8.59 -13.02
C THR A 120 10.41 -9.90 -13.17
#